data_b8275cb3c8c36c419b375909616445be
#
_entry.id   b8275cb3c8c36c419b375909616445be
#
_cell.length_a   1.000
_cell.length_b   1.000
_cell.length_c   1.000
_cell.angle_alpha   90.00
_cell.angle_beta   90.00
_cell.angle_gamma   90.00
#
_symmetry.space_group_name_H-M   'P 1'
#
loop_
_entity.id
_entity.type
_entity.pdbx_description
1 polymer ?
#
loop_
_entity_poly.entity_id
_entity_poly.type
_entity_poly.pdbx_seq_one_letter_code
_entity_poly.pdbx_strand_id
1 'polypeptide(L)'
;VERDGYLATFEKMGGVVLANACGPCIGQWARHSTDPTRKNSIVTSYNRNFSKRNDGNPNTHAFVASPEITTALAIAGSLSFNPLTDYLTNDKGEKFKLEEPLGIEMPVKGYAVEDAGFQAPAEDGSNVEVLVSPTSDRLQIFAPFKAWEGTDLKGLKLLIKAKGKCTTDHISMAGPWLKFRGHLDNISNN
;
A
#
# COMPACT_ATOMS: atom_id res chain seq x y z
N VAL A 1 -12.62 -2.81 -11.84
CA VAL A 1 -11.56 -3.76 -12.27
C VAL A 1 -12.17 -5.16 -12.34
N GLU A 2 -12.75 -5.69 -11.26
CA GLU A 2 -13.41 -7.01 -11.22
C GLU A 2 -14.60 -7.09 -12.18
N ARG A 3 -15.56 -6.15 -12.09
CA ARG A 3 -16.74 -6.07 -12.96
C ARG A 3 -16.41 -6.15 -14.45
N ASP A 4 -15.28 -5.58 -14.86
CA ASP A 4 -14.87 -5.48 -16.25
C ASP A 4 -13.89 -6.61 -16.66
N GLY A 5 -13.67 -7.61 -15.80
CA GLY A 5 -12.88 -8.81 -16.08
C GLY A 5 -11.36 -8.62 -15.99
N TYR A 6 -10.86 -7.45 -15.62
CA TYR A 6 -9.43 -7.20 -15.58
C TYR A 6 -8.70 -7.98 -14.49
N LEU A 7 -9.34 -8.27 -13.35
CA LEU A 7 -8.74 -9.11 -12.32
C LEU A 7 -8.43 -10.50 -12.86
N ALA A 8 -9.41 -11.15 -13.47
CA ALA A 8 -9.22 -12.49 -14.04
C ALA A 8 -8.12 -12.51 -15.11
N THR A 9 -7.96 -11.41 -15.87
CA THR A 9 -6.88 -11.27 -16.86
C THR A 9 -5.52 -11.24 -16.17
N PHE A 10 -5.35 -10.43 -15.13
CA PHE A 10 -4.10 -10.35 -14.38
C PHE A 10 -3.74 -11.66 -13.67
N GLU A 11 -4.71 -12.33 -13.05
CA GLU A 11 -4.52 -13.63 -12.41
C GLU A 11 -4.08 -14.69 -13.41
N LYS A 12 -4.71 -14.73 -14.61
CA LYS A 12 -4.33 -15.65 -15.69
C LYS A 12 -2.89 -15.41 -16.18
N MET A 13 -2.40 -14.19 -16.08
CA MET A 13 -1.01 -13.83 -16.38
C MET A 13 -0.03 -14.13 -15.25
N GLY A 14 -0.48 -14.71 -14.14
CA GLY A 14 0.33 -14.98 -12.95
C GLY A 14 0.43 -13.81 -11.97
N GLY A 15 -0.38 -12.79 -12.14
CA GLY A 15 -0.49 -11.68 -11.20
C GLY A 15 -1.10 -12.12 -9.87
N VAL A 16 -0.67 -11.48 -8.78
CA VAL A 16 -1.24 -11.68 -7.45
C VAL A 16 -2.10 -10.48 -7.08
N VAL A 17 -3.38 -10.75 -6.78
CA VAL A 17 -4.34 -9.72 -6.35
C VAL A 17 -4.27 -9.60 -4.83
N LEU A 18 -3.95 -8.40 -4.35
CA LEU A 18 -3.91 -8.08 -2.93
C LEU A 18 -5.15 -7.28 -2.52
N ALA A 19 -5.46 -7.31 -1.22
CA ALA A 19 -6.50 -6.46 -0.67
C ALA A 19 -6.22 -4.98 -0.96
N ASN A 20 -7.26 -4.20 -1.22
CA ASN A 20 -7.16 -2.76 -1.43
C ASN A 20 -6.89 -2.03 -0.10
N ALA A 21 -5.69 -2.21 0.41
CA ALA A 21 -5.23 -1.70 1.71
C ALA A 21 -3.74 -1.33 1.66
N CYS A 22 -3.23 -0.76 2.74
CA CYS A 22 -1.81 -0.51 2.90
C CYS A 22 -0.99 -1.80 2.88
N GLY A 23 0.11 -1.80 2.15
CA GLY A 23 0.95 -2.98 1.95
C GLY A 23 2.31 -2.60 1.35
N PRO A 24 2.67 -3.11 0.17
CA PRO A 24 3.96 -2.81 -0.47
C PRO A 24 4.24 -1.32 -0.68
N CYS A 25 3.19 -0.51 -0.86
CA CYS A 25 3.34 0.94 -1.05
C CYS A 25 3.89 1.69 0.19
N ILE A 26 3.87 1.09 1.37
CA ILE A 26 4.37 1.67 2.62
C ILE A 26 5.44 0.81 3.31
N GLY A 27 6.05 -0.13 2.61
CA GLY A 27 7.16 -0.93 3.14
C GLY A 27 6.75 -2.22 3.83
N GLN A 28 5.51 -2.67 3.67
CA GLN A 28 5.01 -3.91 4.27
C GLN A 28 5.10 -5.12 3.34
N TRP A 29 6.08 -5.16 2.48
CA TRP A 29 6.30 -6.27 1.57
C TRP A 29 7.46 -7.15 2.03
N ALA A 30 7.15 -8.33 2.51
CA ALA A 30 8.13 -9.35 2.89
C ALA A 30 8.54 -10.15 1.65
N ARG A 31 9.67 -9.79 1.03
CA ARG A 31 10.24 -10.47 -0.13
C ARG A 31 11.29 -11.50 0.32
N HIS A 32 10.83 -12.69 0.71
CA HIS A 32 11.70 -13.74 1.24
C HIS A 32 12.55 -14.45 0.16
N SER A 33 12.15 -14.37 -1.10
CA SER A 33 12.81 -15.04 -2.24
C SER A 33 13.99 -14.26 -2.82
N THR A 34 14.27 -13.06 -2.32
CA THR A 34 15.29 -12.17 -2.89
C THR A 34 16.52 -12.14 -1.98
N ASP A 35 17.71 -12.38 -2.53
CA ASP A 35 18.97 -12.13 -1.84
C ASP A 35 19.03 -10.65 -1.41
N PRO A 36 19.08 -10.34 -0.11
CA PRO A 36 19.03 -8.95 0.36
C PRO A 36 20.29 -8.15 -0.01
N THR A 37 21.39 -8.81 -0.40
CA THR A 37 22.64 -8.15 -0.80
C THR A 37 22.65 -7.79 -2.28
N ARG A 38 21.81 -8.43 -3.09
CA ARG A 38 21.73 -8.20 -4.53
C ARG A 38 20.94 -6.92 -4.85
N LYS A 39 21.53 -6.06 -5.66
CA LYS A 39 20.79 -4.92 -6.24
C LYS A 39 19.71 -5.44 -7.18
N ASN A 40 18.51 -4.90 -7.02
CA ASN A 40 17.37 -5.21 -7.84
C ASN A 40 16.49 -3.96 -8.06
N SER A 41 15.54 -4.04 -8.98
CA SER A 41 14.65 -2.93 -9.30
C SER A 41 13.20 -3.34 -9.15
N ILE A 42 12.38 -2.39 -8.72
CA ILE A 42 10.93 -2.49 -8.71
C ILE A 42 10.35 -1.28 -9.43
N VAL A 43 9.37 -1.49 -10.28
CA VAL A 43 8.57 -0.43 -10.92
C VAL A 43 7.15 -0.50 -10.39
N THR A 44 6.63 0.61 -9.95
CA THR A 44 5.29 0.70 -9.35
C THR A 44 4.54 1.90 -9.88
N SER A 45 3.23 1.90 -9.76
CA SER A 45 2.38 3.09 -9.96
C SER A 45 2.04 3.79 -8.63
N TYR A 46 2.88 3.61 -7.61
CA TYR A 46 2.71 4.23 -6.30
C TYR A 46 3.09 5.71 -6.33
N ASN A 47 2.90 6.37 -5.21
CA ASN A 47 3.11 7.81 -5.09
C ASN A 47 4.49 8.24 -4.56
N ARG A 48 5.36 7.29 -4.19
CA ARG A 48 6.69 7.55 -3.60
C ARG A 48 7.67 6.43 -3.89
N ASN A 49 8.94 6.77 -4.06
CA ASN A 49 10.01 5.84 -4.44
C ASN A 49 11.33 6.02 -3.69
N PHE A 50 11.30 6.47 -2.44
CA PHE A 50 12.54 6.59 -1.67
C PHE A 50 13.08 5.22 -1.19
N SER A 51 14.36 5.19 -0.81
CA SER A 51 15.04 3.98 -0.35
C SER A 51 14.27 3.25 0.75
N LYS A 52 14.22 1.92 0.69
CA LYS A 52 13.51 1.04 1.62
C LYS A 52 11.98 1.16 1.60
N ARG A 53 11.40 1.97 0.72
CA ARG A 53 9.96 2.28 0.75
C ARG A 53 9.07 1.05 0.58
N ASN A 54 9.43 0.10 -0.26
CA ASN A 54 8.54 -1.00 -0.63
C ASN A 54 8.73 -2.27 0.22
N ASP A 55 9.98 -2.71 0.41
CA ASP A 55 10.33 -3.97 1.05
C ASP A 55 11.35 -3.84 2.21
N GLY A 56 11.67 -2.63 2.61
CA GLY A 56 12.66 -2.36 3.65
C GLY A 56 14.11 -2.55 3.24
N ASN A 57 14.40 -3.02 2.01
CA ASN A 57 15.74 -3.31 1.54
C ASN A 57 16.36 -2.10 0.81
N PRO A 58 17.52 -1.58 1.24
CA PRO A 58 18.20 -0.47 0.56
C PRO A 58 18.72 -0.82 -0.85
N ASN A 59 18.88 -2.11 -1.16
CA ASN A 59 19.32 -2.58 -2.47
C ASN A 59 18.18 -2.74 -3.48
N THR A 60 16.93 -2.49 -3.08
CA THR A 60 15.78 -2.43 -3.98
C THR A 60 15.61 -0.99 -4.48
N HIS A 61 15.99 -0.78 -5.73
CA HIS A 61 15.83 0.51 -6.41
C HIS A 61 14.37 0.65 -6.88
N ALA A 62 13.64 1.60 -6.35
CA ALA A 62 12.23 1.82 -6.66
C ALA A 62 12.06 2.92 -7.71
N PHE A 63 11.28 2.62 -8.73
CA PHE A 63 10.89 3.56 -9.80
C PHE A 63 9.36 3.71 -9.81
N VAL A 64 8.88 4.92 -10.08
CA VAL A 64 7.46 5.22 -10.22
C VAL A 64 7.17 5.52 -11.68
N ALA A 65 6.17 4.85 -12.22
CA ALA A 65 5.64 5.05 -13.56
C ALA A 65 4.10 5.06 -13.53
N SER A 66 3.46 5.35 -14.64
CA SER A 66 2.01 5.24 -14.74
C SER A 66 1.56 3.77 -14.63
N PRO A 67 0.28 3.50 -14.27
CA PRO A 67 -0.27 2.14 -14.28
C PRO A 67 -0.08 1.43 -15.61
N GLU A 68 -0.26 2.14 -16.73
CA GLU A 68 -0.13 1.62 -18.08
C GLU A 68 1.30 1.16 -18.37
N ILE A 69 2.30 2.01 -18.07
CA ILE A 69 3.72 1.68 -18.25
C ILE A 69 4.11 0.52 -17.32
N THR A 70 3.67 0.54 -16.08
CA THR A 70 3.95 -0.55 -15.13
C THR A 70 3.38 -1.87 -15.64
N THR A 71 2.15 -1.86 -16.17
CA THR A 71 1.51 -3.04 -16.76
C THR A 71 2.26 -3.51 -18.01
N ALA A 72 2.64 -2.61 -18.91
CA ALA A 72 3.38 -2.95 -20.12
C ALA A 72 4.74 -3.61 -19.81
N LEU A 73 5.48 -3.07 -18.83
CA LEU A 73 6.75 -3.65 -18.39
C LEU A 73 6.56 -5.02 -17.72
N ALA A 74 5.46 -5.21 -16.98
CA ALA A 74 5.14 -6.49 -16.35
C ALA A 74 4.83 -7.56 -17.41
N ILE A 75 4.05 -7.22 -18.45
CA ILE A 75 3.75 -8.12 -19.57
C ILE A 75 5.01 -8.48 -20.34
N ALA A 76 5.88 -7.50 -20.60
CA ALA A 76 7.13 -7.71 -21.33
C ALA A 76 8.18 -8.48 -20.54
N GLY A 77 8.11 -8.47 -19.20
CA GLY A 77 9.13 -9.07 -18.32
C GLY A 77 10.49 -8.37 -18.40
N SER A 78 10.57 -7.16 -18.96
CA SER A 78 11.82 -6.44 -19.19
C SER A 78 11.66 -4.94 -18.97
N LEU A 79 12.59 -4.35 -18.21
CA LEU A 79 12.65 -2.89 -18.01
C LEU A 79 13.21 -2.13 -19.23
N SER A 80 13.77 -2.85 -20.21
CA SER A 80 14.26 -2.26 -21.46
C SER A 80 13.19 -2.17 -22.55
N PHE A 81 11.98 -2.68 -22.27
CA PHE A 81 10.88 -2.65 -23.22
C PHE A 81 10.29 -1.24 -23.32
N ASN A 82 10.17 -0.74 -24.55
CA ASN A 82 9.49 0.52 -24.82
C ASN A 82 8.13 0.23 -25.48
N PRO A 83 6.99 0.42 -24.78
CA PRO A 83 5.67 0.08 -25.31
C PRO A 83 5.27 0.93 -26.52
N LEU A 84 5.92 2.07 -26.76
CA LEU A 84 5.64 2.92 -27.91
C LEU A 84 6.29 2.43 -29.21
N THR A 85 7.38 1.67 -29.13
CA THR A 85 8.16 1.25 -30.31
C THR A 85 8.27 -0.25 -30.45
N ASP A 86 8.28 -0.98 -29.35
CA ASP A 86 8.63 -2.39 -29.34
C ASP A 86 7.41 -3.30 -29.53
N TYR A 87 7.66 -4.51 -29.96
CA TYR A 87 6.65 -5.55 -30.19
C TYR A 87 6.81 -6.67 -29.16
N LEU A 88 5.70 -7.21 -28.73
CA LEU A 88 5.61 -8.46 -28.00
C LEU A 88 5.37 -9.62 -28.96
N THR A 89 5.64 -10.84 -28.50
CA THR A 89 5.36 -12.05 -29.26
C THR A 89 4.42 -12.94 -28.44
N ASN A 90 3.30 -13.36 -29.03
CA ASN A 90 2.37 -14.26 -28.38
C ASN A 90 2.82 -15.74 -28.48
N ASP A 91 2.07 -16.65 -27.84
CA ASP A 91 2.37 -18.09 -27.82
C ASP A 91 2.39 -18.74 -29.19
N LYS A 92 1.78 -18.10 -30.21
CA LYS A 92 1.77 -18.56 -31.60
C LYS A 92 2.96 -18.03 -32.42
N GLY A 93 3.83 -17.23 -31.82
CA GLY A 93 4.96 -16.59 -32.48
C GLY A 93 4.59 -15.31 -33.26
N GLU A 94 3.38 -14.81 -33.15
CA GLU A 94 2.93 -13.61 -33.83
C GLU A 94 3.35 -12.36 -33.04
N LYS A 95 3.89 -11.38 -33.76
CA LYS A 95 4.27 -10.08 -33.19
C LYS A 95 3.03 -9.19 -33.09
N PHE A 96 2.88 -8.55 -31.94
CA PHE A 96 1.84 -7.54 -31.71
C PHE A 96 2.39 -6.38 -30.90
N LYS A 97 1.72 -5.25 -30.95
CA LYS A 97 2.03 -4.05 -30.20
C LYS A 97 0.90 -3.76 -29.22
N LEU A 98 1.25 -3.29 -28.04
CA LEU A 98 0.25 -2.80 -27.10
C LEU A 98 -0.38 -1.50 -27.67
N GLU A 99 -1.68 -1.40 -27.58
CA GLU A 99 -2.41 -0.19 -27.96
C GLU A 99 -2.13 0.96 -26.98
N GLU A 100 -2.06 2.18 -27.49
CA GLU A 100 -1.97 3.36 -26.64
C GLU A 100 -3.23 3.49 -25.77
N PRO A 101 -3.06 3.75 -24.46
CA PRO A 101 -4.21 3.94 -23.60
C PRO A 101 -4.95 5.23 -23.99
N LEU A 102 -6.26 5.14 -24.08
CA LEU A 102 -7.14 6.30 -24.21
C LEU A 102 -7.20 7.00 -22.85
N GLY A 103 -6.87 8.28 -22.78
CA GLY A 103 -6.95 9.07 -21.56
C GLY A 103 -8.40 9.26 -21.10
N ILE A 104 -8.97 8.26 -20.43
CA ILE A 104 -10.34 8.28 -19.93
C ILE A 104 -10.31 8.75 -18.48
N GLU A 105 -10.93 9.88 -18.17
CA GLU A 105 -10.99 10.45 -16.81
C GLU A 105 -11.90 9.63 -15.88
N MET A 106 -12.93 8.98 -16.42
CA MET A 106 -13.90 8.20 -15.64
C MET A 106 -14.18 6.86 -16.34
N PRO A 107 -14.50 5.80 -15.56
CA PRO A 107 -14.90 4.52 -16.15
C PRO A 107 -16.11 4.68 -17.07
N VAL A 108 -16.02 4.18 -18.29
CA VAL A 108 -17.10 4.29 -19.30
C VAL A 108 -18.43 3.74 -18.80
N LYS A 109 -18.39 2.68 -17.97
CA LYS A 109 -19.58 2.06 -17.36
C LYS A 109 -19.90 2.64 -15.98
N GLY A 110 -19.33 3.77 -15.60
CA GLY A 110 -19.48 4.35 -14.26
C GLY A 110 -18.85 3.51 -13.14
N TYR A 111 -19.12 3.89 -11.93
CA TYR A 111 -18.67 3.16 -10.73
C TYR A 111 -19.67 2.04 -10.37
N ALA A 112 -19.20 1.00 -9.69
CA ALA A 112 -20.08 0.02 -9.07
C ALA A 112 -20.88 0.69 -7.94
N VAL A 113 -22.18 0.48 -7.93
CA VAL A 113 -23.11 1.10 -6.96
C VAL A 113 -23.38 0.14 -5.79
N GLU A 114 -23.17 -1.16 -6.01
CA GLU A 114 -23.40 -2.18 -5.00
C GLU A 114 -22.11 -2.48 -4.24
N ASP A 115 -22.15 -2.32 -2.94
CA ASP A 115 -21.08 -2.74 -2.03
C ASP A 115 -21.41 -4.12 -1.45
N ALA A 116 -21.08 -5.17 -2.18
CA ALA A 116 -21.25 -6.56 -1.73
C ALA A 116 -20.36 -6.92 -0.52
N GLY A 117 -19.41 -6.07 -0.16
CA GLY A 117 -18.50 -6.25 0.97
C GLY A 117 -18.99 -5.62 2.26
N PHE A 118 -20.03 -4.82 2.23
CA PHE A 118 -20.56 -4.19 3.44
C PHE A 118 -21.19 -5.22 4.38
N GLN A 119 -20.68 -5.27 5.59
CA GLN A 119 -21.24 -6.05 6.70
C GLN A 119 -21.74 -5.07 7.75
N ALA A 120 -23.05 -5.04 7.94
CA ALA A 120 -23.65 -4.20 8.97
C ALA A 120 -23.16 -4.64 10.35
N PRO A 121 -22.86 -3.70 11.26
CA PRO A 121 -22.60 -4.04 12.65
C PRO A 121 -23.85 -4.65 13.29
N ALA A 122 -23.67 -5.39 14.39
CA ALA A 122 -24.79 -5.85 15.20
C ALA A 122 -25.61 -4.64 15.71
N GLU A 123 -26.94 -4.76 15.75
CA GLU A 123 -27.81 -3.72 16.29
C GLU A 123 -27.52 -3.44 17.77
N ASP A 124 -27.18 -4.47 18.53
CA ASP A 124 -26.73 -4.36 19.91
C ASP A 124 -25.33 -4.99 20.06
N GLY A 125 -24.35 -4.14 20.32
CA GLY A 125 -22.95 -4.52 20.56
C GLY A 125 -22.58 -4.58 22.05
N SER A 126 -23.53 -4.44 22.97
CA SER A 126 -23.25 -4.36 24.41
C SER A 126 -22.57 -5.60 24.99
N ASN A 127 -22.76 -6.76 24.36
CA ASN A 127 -22.16 -8.04 24.73
C ASN A 127 -20.87 -8.37 24.00
N VAL A 128 -20.39 -7.48 23.14
CA VAL A 128 -19.14 -7.69 22.38
C VAL A 128 -17.95 -7.33 23.25
N GLU A 129 -17.13 -8.33 23.56
CA GLU A 129 -15.91 -8.16 24.33
C GLU A 129 -14.70 -8.06 23.40
N VAL A 130 -13.85 -7.07 23.62
CA VAL A 130 -12.57 -6.94 22.90
C VAL A 130 -11.52 -7.76 23.65
N LEU A 131 -11.17 -8.91 23.09
CA LEU A 131 -10.20 -9.82 23.66
C LEU A 131 -8.77 -9.43 23.25
N VAL A 132 -7.96 -9.05 24.22
CA VAL A 132 -6.52 -8.81 24.05
C VAL A 132 -5.79 -9.69 25.06
N SER A 133 -4.80 -10.46 24.60
CA SER A 133 -3.98 -11.26 25.51
C SER A 133 -3.28 -10.36 26.53
N PRO A 134 -3.33 -10.68 27.83
CA PRO A 134 -2.64 -9.90 28.85
C PRO A 134 -1.11 -9.88 28.70
N THR A 135 -0.55 -10.81 27.91
CA THR A 135 0.88 -10.88 27.59
C THR A 135 1.22 -10.36 26.20
N SER A 136 0.28 -9.68 25.54
CA SER A 136 0.53 -9.10 24.22
C SER A 136 1.52 -7.93 24.34
N ASP A 137 2.55 -7.95 23.49
CA ASP A 137 3.50 -6.84 23.32
C ASP A 137 3.08 -5.89 22.19
N ARG A 138 2.08 -6.28 21.37
CA ARG A 138 1.58 -5.51 20.21
C ARG A 138 0.26 -4.80 20.44
N LEU A 139 -0.59 -5.30 21.31
CA LEU A 139 -1.91 -4.75 21.59
C LEU A 139 -2.04 -4.42 23.07
N GLN A 140 -2.73 -3.33 23.36
CA GLN A 140 -3.00 -2.86 24.71
C GLN A 140 -4.44 -2.34 24.78
N ILE A 141 -5.18 -2.77 25.81
CA ILE A 141 -6.47 -2.17 26.13
C ILE A 141 -6.21 -0.92 26.97
N PHE A 142 -6.67 0.22 26.50
CA PHE A 142 -6.55 1.49 27.23
C PHE A 142 -7.69 1.67 28.22
N ALA A 143 -7.38 2.28 29.34
CA ALA A 143 -8.42 2.90 30.15
C ALA A 143 -9.11 4.01 29.34
N PRO A 144 -10.42 4.21 29.49
CA PRO A 144 -11.12 5.30 28.82
C PRO A 144 -10.45 6.66 29.09
N PHE A 145 -10.22 7.43 28.03
CA PHE A 145 -9.72 8.79 28.19
C PHE A 145 -10.77 9.66 28.88
N LYS A 146 -10.33 10.63 29.67
CA LYS A 146 -11.24 11.59 30.27
C LYS A 146 -11.99 12.36 29.19
N ALA A 147 -13.27 12.54 29.38
CA ALA A 147 -14.07 13.42 28.53
C ALA A 147 -13.52 14.86 28.60
N TRP A 148 -13.65 15.59 27.50
CA TRP A 148 -13.33 17.02 27.50
C TRP A 148 -14.27 17.77 28.44
N GLU A 149 -13.72 18.57 29.33
CA GLU A 149 -14.46 19.30 30.36
C GLU A 149 -15.04 20.66 29.89
N GLY A 150 -15.01 20.92 28.57
CA GLY A 150 -15.50 22.18 27.99
C GLY A 150 -14.55 23.37 28.17
N THR A 151 -13.34 23.14 28.69
CA THR A 151 -12.35 24.20 28.91
C THR A 151 -11.13 23.99 28.01
N ASP A 152 -10.70 25.03 27.33
CA ASP A 152 -9.51 24.98 26.47
C ASP A 152 -8.24 24.70 27.28
N LEU A 153 -7.36 23.88 26.72
CA LEU A 153 -6.05 23.62 27.29
C LEU A 153 -5.17 24.88 27.22
N LYS A 154 -4.63 25.32 28.35
CA LYS A 154 -3.79 26.51 28.44
C LYS A 154 -2.36 26.15 28.84
N GLY A 155 -1.41 26.95 28.40
CA GLY A 155 0.01 26.80 28.82
C GLY A 155 0.72 25.60 28.21
N LEU A 156 0.22 25.03 27.10
CA LEU A 156 0.86 23.93 26.40
C LEU A 156 2.23 24.35 25.84
N LYS A 157 3.19 23.46 25.94
CA LYS A 157 4.53 23.65 25.37
C LYS A 157 4.55 23.21 23.90
N LEU A 158 5.17 24.03 23.05
CA LEU A 158 5.41 23.65 21.67
C LEU A 158 6.54 22.63 21.60
N LEU A 159 6.25 21.40 21.15
CA LEU A 159 7.24 20.35 20.98
C LEU A 159 7.99 20.44 19.65
N ILE A 160 7.26 20.68 18.56
CA ILE A 160 7.81 20.70 17.19
C ILE A 160 7.19 21.86 16.44
N LYS A 161 8.00 22.60 15.70
CA LYS A 161 7.56 23.61 14.75
C LYS A 161 8.19 23.32 13.39
N ALA A 162 7.39 22.85 12.42
CA ALA A 162 7.85 22.64 11.07
C ALA A 162 7.77 23.92 10.24
N LYS A 163 8.77 24.14 9.39
CA LYS A 163 8.78 25.21 8.40
C LYS A 163 8.40 24.64 7.03
N GLY A 164 7.22 24.97 6.56
CA GLY A 164 6.66 24.43 5.33
C GLY A 164 5.92 23.10 5.56
N LYS A 165 5.84 22.25 4.51
CA LYS A 165 5.09 21.00 4.55
C LYS A 165 5.80 19.94 5.41
N CYS A 166 5.09 19.39 6.36
CA CYS A 166 5.51 18.24 7.16
C CYS A 166 4.48 17.11 7.04
N THR A 167 4.96 15.87 6.92
CA THR A 167 4.12 14.66 6.92
C THR A 167 4.53 13.73 8.05
N THR A 168 3.68 12.75 8.37
CA THR A 168 4.00 11.70 9.35
C THR A 168 5.31 10.98 9.03
N ASP A 169 5.63 10.79 7.75
CA ASP A 169 6.90 10.14 7.34
C ASP A 169 8.14 10.92 7.77
N HIS A 170 8.04 12.22 8.01
CA HIS A 170 9.15 13.04 8.52
C HIS A 170 9.38 12.85 10.02
N ILE A 171 8.37 12.38 10.74
CA ILE A 171 8.41 12.17 12.19
C ILE A 171 8.62 10.69 12.50
N SER A 172 7.77 9.83 11.93
CA SER A 172 7.81 8.39 12.12
C SER A 172 7.28 7.71 10.85
N MET A 173 8.19 7.28 9.98
CA MET A 173 7.83 6.58 8.76
C MET A 173 7.42 5.14 9.05
N ALA A 174 6.44 4.61 8.30
CA ALA A 174 6.06 3.21 8.40
C ALA A 174 7.15 2.28 7.83
N GLY A 175 7.37 1.15 8.48
CA GLY A 175 8.35 0.16 8.03
C GLY A 175 8.48 -1.02 8.99
N PRO A 176 9.35 -2.00 8.65
CA PRO A 176 9.53 -3.21 9.45
C PRO A 176 10.04 -2.97 10.88
N TRP A 177 10.62 -1.82 11.13
CA TRP A 177 11.10 -1.40 12.47
C TRP A 177 9.97 -1.10 13.44
N LEU A 178 8.75 -0.80 12.98
CA LEU A 178 7.60 -0.51 13.83
C LEU A 178 6.98 -1.80 14.38
N LYS A 179 7.57 -2.37 15.42
CA LYS A 179 7.13 -3.65 16.01
C LYS A 179 5.88 -3.49 16.89
N PHE A 180 5.77 -2.38 17.61
CA PHE A 180 4.81 -2.19 18.70
C PHE A 180 3.70 -1.18 18.40
N ARG A 181 3.24 -1.10 17.14
CA ARG A 181 2.27 -0.09 16.68
C ARG A 181 0.95 -0.03 17.43
N GLY A 182 0.52 -1.13 18.02
CA GLY A 182 -0.74 -1.22 18.76
C GLY A 182 -0.59 -1.16 20.28
N HIS A 183 0.62 -0.92 20.80
CA HIS A 183 0.89 -0.93 22.23
C HIS A 183 1.53 0.40 22.66
N LEU A 184 0.76 1.24 23.36
CA LEU A 184 1.17 2.61 23.67
C LEU A 184 2.43 2.67 24.55
N ASP A 185 2.54 1.80 25.55
CA ASP A 185 3.70 1.79 26.43
C ASP A 185 4.96 1.29 25.72
N ASN A 186 4.83 0.32 24.81
CA ASN A 186 5.97 -0.28 24.12
C ASN A 186 6.39 0.50 22.86
N ILE A 187 5.54 1.38 22.31
CA ILE A 187 5.83 2.06 21.04
C ILE A 187 7.09 2.92 21.11
N SER A 188 7.47 3.40 22.28
CA SER A 188 8.72 4.14 22.50
C SER A 188 9.98 3.30 22.27
N ASN A 189 9.84 1.99 22.18
CA ASN A 189 10.94 1.04 21.93
C ASN A 189 11.11 0.67 20.44
N ASN A 190 10.38 1.33 19.54
CA ASN A 190 10.52 1.12 18.09
C ASN A 190 11.76 1.78 17.50
#